data_802ee0130633309f142d2b13af098da8
#
_entry.id   802ee0130633309f142d2b13af098da8
#
_cell.length_a   1.000
_cell.length_b   1.000
_cell.length_c   1.000
_cell.angle_alpha   90.00
_cell.angle_beta   90.00
_cell.angle_gamma   90.00
#
_symmetry.space_group_name_H-M   'P 1'
#
loop_
_entity.id
_entity.type
_entity.pdbx_description
1 polymer ?
#
loop_
_entity_poly.entity_id
_entity_poly.type
_entity_poly.pdbx_seq_one_letter_code
_entity_poly.pdbx_strand_id
1 'polypeptide(L)'
;DVEKRNKALKKMVLFTLIMAIICLIYMLVTSYLSEKSKFVIDLSTLELVQLEEPEDGDPIAVIDTSLGEIRAVLYPEYAPNTVANFTELAESGYYDNTYVFHSEKGVYSAAGCLNKNGDLPDDFDKSRELVERELHQNLWPFKGALCSMTTTFKQSFGQRFTGGGTYYCGSRFALLNTVDITDEMKQQIFDLSNSEKLTDAFAEKGGVPNFSQQIVVFGQVYEGLDIVEQLSELKVEENEGSTKIPVDDVMINSIKIDKYSSEKTEKEAVE
;
A
#
# COMPACT_ATOMS: atom_id res chain seq x y z
N ASP A 1 66.48 10.54 -10.62
CA ASP A 1 65.56 9.76 -9.74
C ASP A 1 64.46 10.65 -9.11
N VAL A 2 64.80 11.83 -8.63
CA VAL A 2 63.87 12.81 -8.01
C VAL A 2 62.81 13.30 -9.02
N GLU A 3 63.22 13.55 -10.26
CA GLU A 3 62.29 14.05 -11.31
C GLU A 3 61.24 12.99 -11.73
N LYS A 4 61.63 11.71 -11.80
CA LYS A 4 60.72 10.59 -12.04
C LYS A 4 59.70 10.45 -10.91
N ARG A 5 60.15 10.59 -9.67
CA ARG A 5 59.32 10.54 -8.48
C ARG A 5 58.29 11.69 -8.44
N ASN A 6 58.72 12.90 -8.77
CA ASN A 6 57.85 14.08 -8.82
C ASN A 6 56.81 13.99 -9.97
N LYS A 7 57.21 13.42 -11.12
CA LYS A 7 56.24 13.11 -12.20
C LYS A 7 55.19 12.06 -11.80
N ALA A 8 55.61 11.01 -11.10
CA ALA A 8 54.69 10.00 -10.60
C ALA A 8 53.73 10.57 -9.55
N LEU A 9 54.25 11.40 -8.62
CA LEU A 9 53.43 12.07 -7.61
C LEU A 9 52.37 13.01 -8.24
N LYS A 10 52.79 13.83 -9.23
CA LYS A 10 51.82 14.68 -9.98
C LYS A 10 50.74 13.89 -10.68
N LYS A 11 51.07 12.74 -11.29
CA LYS A 11 50.06 11.86 -11.92
C LYS A 11 49.12 11.25 -10.88
N MET A 12 49.62 10.86 -9.74
CA MET A 12 48.82 10.31 -8.65
C MET A 12 47.86 11.36 -8.07
N VAL A 13 48.33 12.59 -7.83
CA VAL A 13 47.52 13.71 -7.37
C VAL A 13 46.45 14.08 -8.40
N LEU A 14 46.80 14.10 -9.70
CA LEU A 14 45.85 14.36 -10.77
C LEU A 14 44.78 13.26 -10.84
N PHE A 15 45.16 11.99 -10.69
CA PHE A 15 44.25 10.86 -10.69
C PHE A 15 43.28 10.94 -9.49
N THR A 16 43.77 11.25 -8.28
CA THR A 16 42.90 11.41 -7.10
C THR A 16 41.95 12.58 -7.24
N LEU A 17 42.38 13.70 -7.85
CA LEU A 17 41.51 14.85 -8.16
C LEU A 17 40.39 14.47 -9.16
N ILE A 18 40.73 13.76 -10.22
CA ILE A 18 39.77 13.28 -11.21
C ILE A 18 38.73 12.35 -10.57
N MET A 19 39.19 11.41 -9.74
CA MET A 19 38.30 10.50 -9.02
C MET A 19 37.39 11.24 -8.04
N ALA A 20 37.90 12.24 -7.33
CA ALA A 20 37.10 13.07 -6.43
C ALA A 20 36.03 13.87 -7.20
N ILE A 21 36.34 14.41 -8.38
CA ILE A 21 35.35 15.09 -9.24
C ILE A 21 34.30 14.12 -9.75
N ILE A 22 34.68 12.92 -10.17
CA ILE A 22 33.73 11.89 -10.63
C ILE A 22 32.78 11.50 -9.48
N CYS A 23 33.30 11.28 -8.26
CA CYS A 23 32.49 11.00 -7.09
C CYS A 23 31.53 12.15 -6.76
N LEU A 24 31.98 13.40 -6.87
CA LEU A 24 31.15 14.58 -6.65
C LEU A 24 30.01 14.67 -7.68
N ILE A 25 30.34 14.50 -8.97
CA ILE A 25 29.32 14.47 -10.05
C ILE A 25 28.32 13.33 -9.81
N TYR A 26 28.81 12.13 -9.44
CA TYR A 26 27.94 11.00 -9.14
C TYR A 26 26.99 11.31 -7.97
N MET A 27 27.49 11.90 -6.88
CA MET A 27 26.65 12.31 -5.75
C MET A 27 25.63 13.38 -6.14
N LEU A 28 26.00 14.38 -6.95
CA LEU A 28 25.08 15.40 -7.42
C LEU A 28 23.99 14.81 -8.34
N VAL A 29 24.36 13.92 -9.25
CA VAL A 29 23.40 13.25 -10.15
C VAL A 29 22.45 12.36 -9.36
N THR A 30 22.96 11.57 -8.43
CA THR A 30 22.10 10.70 -7.60
C THR A 30 21.19 11.48 -6.67
N SER A 31 21.66 12.60 -6.10
CA SER A 31 20.85 13.51 -5.31
C SER A 31 19.74 14.14 -6.16
N TYR A 32 20.07 14.63 -7.36
CA TYR A 32 19.09 15.20 -8.29
C TYR A 32 18.04 14.17 -8.73
N LEU A 33 18.46 12.95 -9.07
CA LEU A 33 17.53 11.87 -9.44
C LEU A 33 16.66 11.43 -8.26
N SER A 34 17.23 11.41 -7.05
CA SER A 34 16.48 11.10 -5.82
C SER A 34 15.43 12.16 -5.50
N GLU A 35 15.74 13.45 -5.69
CA GLU A 35 14.75 14.53 -5.54
C GLU A 35 13.64 14.44 -6.58
N LYS A 36 14.00 14.14 -7.83
CA LYS A 36 13.03 14.02 -8.92
C LYS A 36 12.12 12.78 -8.78
N SER A 37 12.56 11.75 -8.05
CA SER A 37 11.78 10.55 -7.76
C SER A 37 10.90 10.67 -6.50
N LYS A 38 10.98 11.77 -5.75
CA LYS A 38 10.08 12.00 -4.63
C LYS A 38 8.68 12.27 -5.18
N PHE A 39 7.73 11.47 -4.72
CA PHE A 39 6.32 11.72 -4.96
C PHE A 39 5.95 13.07 -4.30
N VAL A 40 5.61 14.04 -5.12
CA VAL A 40 5.19 15.37 -4.65
C VAL A 40 3.68 15.40 -4.67
N ILE A 41 3.07 15.57 -3.52
CA ILE A 41 1.62 15.74 -3.37
C ILE A 41 1.27 17.19 -3.66
N ASP A 42 0.44 17.42 -4.67
CA ASP A 42 -0.19 18.72 -4.93
C ASP A 42 -1.62 18.71 -4.38
N LEU A 43 -1.76 19.17 -3.14
CA LEU A 43 -3.06 19.20 -2.47
C LEU A 43 -4.01 20.27 -3.04
N SER A 44 -3.54 21.16 -3.92
CA SER A 44 -4.41 22.11 -4.62
C SER A 44 -5.30 21.43 -5.67
N THR A 45 -4.87 20.26 -6.16
CA THR A 45 -5.58 19.41 -7.13
C THR A 45 -6.13 18.14 -6.49
N LEU A 46 -6.25 18.11 -5.17
CA LEU A 46 -6.71 16.94 -4.42
C LEU A 46 -8.16 16.61 -4.76
N GLU A 47 -8.36 15.42 -5.28
CA GLU A 47 -9.67 14.78 -5.46
C GLU A 47 -9.78 13.63 -4.47
N LEU A 48 -10.84 13.59 -3.68
CA LEU A 48 -11.09 12.54 -2.70
C LEU A 48 -12.05 11.50 -3.29
N VAL A 49 -11.61 10.85 -4.36
CA VAL A 49 -12.42 9.88 -5.15
C VAL A 49 -13.01 8.75 -4.31
N GLN A 50 -12.40 8.44 -3.17
CA GLN A 50 -12.90 7.42 -2.23
C GLN A 50 -14.15 7.86 -1.45
N LEU A 51 -14.53 9.13 -1.51
CA LEU A 51 -15.73 9.66 -0.87
C LEU A 51 -16.95 9.68 -1.82
N GLU A 52 -16.71 9.40 -3.09
CA GLU A 52 -17.73 9.34 -4.12
C GLU A 52 -18.38 7.95 -4.15
N GLU A 53 -19.66 7.88 -4.47
CA GLU A 53 -20.35 6.61 -4.69
C GLU A 53 -19.86 5.99 -6.00
N PRO A 54 -19.78 4.65 -6.10
CA PRO A 54 -19.38 4.00 -7.35
C PRO A 54 -20.36 4.33 -8.49
N GLU A 55 -19.83 4.47 -9.70
CA GLU A 55 -20.59 4.69 -10.92
C GLU A 55 -20.81 3.38 -11.71
N ASP A 56 -21.89 3.30 -12.48
CA ASP A 56 -22.18 2.14 -13.33
C ASP A 56 -21.01 1.84 -14.29
N GLY A 57 -20.45 0.64 -14.17
CA GLY A 57 -19.32 0.19 -14.96
C GLY A 57 -17.95 0.24 -14.25
N ASP A 58 -17.90 0.84 -13.05
CA ASP A 58 -16.70 0.84 -12.24
C ASP A 58 -16.26 -0.60 -11.90
N PRO A 59 -14.97 -0.92 -11.95
CA PRO A 59 -14.50 -2.24 -11.54
C PRO A 59 -14.64 -2.39 -10.03
N ILE A 60 -15.26 -3.49 -9.62
CA ILE A 60 -15.45 -3.81 -8.22
C ILE A 60 -14.87 -5.18 -7.87
N ALA A 61 -14.45 -5.34 -6.63
CA ALA A 61 -14.14 -6.62 -6.01
C ALA A 61 -15.28 -7.02 -5.06
N VAL A 62 -15.83 -8.22 -5.27
CA VAL A 62 -16.77 -8.87 -4.36
C VAL A 62 -15.95 -9.90 -3.58
N ILE A 63 -15.71 -9.62 -2.31
CA ILE A 63 -14.89 -10.43 -1.40
C ILE A 63 -15.83 -11.21 -0.49
N ASP A 64 -15.98 -12.50 -0.76
CA ASP A 64 -16.76 -13.40 0.09
C ASP A 64 -15.86 -13.91 1.23
N THR A 65 -16.26 -13.62 2.45
CA THR A 65 -15.54 -14.06 3.66
C THR A 65 -16.41 -14.98 4.50
N SER A 66 -15.79 -15.73 5.41
CA SER A 66 -16.54 -16.55 6.39
C SER A 66 -17.39 -15.73 7.38
N LEU A 67 -17.24 -14.39 7.41
CA LEU A 67 -18.03 -13.48 8.23
C LEU A 67 -19.10 -12.72 7.46
N GLY A 68 -19.03 -12.72 6.12
CA GLY A 68 -19.94 -12.00 5.24
C GLY A 68 -19.24 -11.45 4.00
N GLU A 69 -20.03 -10.84 3.13
CA GLU A 69 -19.56 -10.27 1.86
C GLU A 69 -19.14 -8.82 2.04
N ILE A 70 -18.05 -8.45 1.38
CA ILE A 70 -17.52 -7.08 1.30
C ILE A 70 -17.46 -6.70 -0.18
N ARG A 71 -17.90 -5.51 -0.53
CA ARG A 71 -17.79 -4.97 -1.88
C ARG A 71 -16.95 -3.70 -1.88
N ALA A 72 -15.95 -3.66 -2.76
CA ALA A 72 -15.02 -2.55 -2.88
C ALA A 72 -14.90 -2.10 -4.33
N VAL A 73 -14.99 -0.80 -4.59
CA VAL A 73 -14.58 -0.21 -5.87
C VAL A 73 -13.07 -0.25 -5.99
N LEU A 74 -12.55 -0.52 -7.20
CA LEU A 74 -11.12 -0.56 -7.50
C LEU A 74 -10.72 0.67 -8.32
N TYR A 75 -9.49 1.14 -8.15
CA TYR A 75 -8.98 2.35 -8.79
C TYR A 75 -7.81 2.06 -9.76
N PRO A 76 -8.06 1.41 -10.92
CA PRO A 76 -7.00 1.10 -11.89
C PRO A 76 -6.38 2.35 -12.53
N GLU A 77 -7.04 3.49 -12.48
CA GLU A 77 -6.50 4.76 -12.97
C GLU A 77 -5.35 5.27 -12.08
N TYR A 78 -5.43 5.01 -10.77
CA TYR A 78 -4.48 5.54 -9.79
C TYR A 78 -3.44 4.51 -9.32
N ALA A 79 -3.75 3.20 -9.40
CA ALA A 79 -2.88 2.10 -9.02
C ALA A 79 -2.97 0.94 -10.02
N PRO A 80 -2.61 1.19 -11.31
CA PRO A 80 -2.88 0.25 -12.41
C PRO A 80 -2.24 -1.13 -12.24
N ASN A 81 -0.97 -1.18 -11.83
CA ASN A 81 -0.26 -2.46 -11.70
C ASN A 81 -0.71 -3.23 -10.45
N THR A 82 -1.04 -2.51 -9.37
CA THR A 82 -1.57 -3.10 -8.14
C THR A 82 -2.95 -3.72 -8.38
N VAL A 83 -3.86 -2.98 -9.04
CA VAL A 83 -5.19 -3.49 -9.41
C VAL A 83 -5.07 -4.65 -10.39
N ALA A 84 -4.20 -4.57 -11.41
CA ALA A 84 -3.99 -5.66 -12.35
C ALA A 84 -3.51 -6.94 -11.66
N ASN A 85 -2.49 -6.84 -10.77
CA ASN A 85 -1.98 -7.99 -10.02
C ASN A 85 -3.07 -8.61 -9.12
N PHE A 86 -3.83 -7.78 -8.41
CA PHE A 86 -4.93 -8.24 -7.57
C PHE A 86 -6.03 -8.93 -8.40
N THR A 87 -6.43 -8.34 -9.52
CA THR A 87 -7.43 -8.88 -10.44
C THR A 87 -7.01 -10.24 -11.00
N GLU A 88 -5.78 -10.36 -11.52
CA GLU A 88 -5.27 -11.62 -12.06
C GLU A 88 -5.19 -12.71 -11.01
N LEU A 89 -4.79 -12.39 -9.78
CA LEU A 89 -4.80 -13.33 -8.66
C LEU A 89 -6.22 -13.78 -8.29
N ALA A 90 -7.18 -12.84 -8.25
CA ALA A 90 -8.58 -13.15 -7.98
C ALA A 90 -9.18 -14.06 -9.08
N GLU A 91 -9.01 -13.69 -10.36
CA GLU A 91 -9.52 -14.46 -11.50
C GLU A 91 -8.87 -15.85 -11.62
N SER A 92 -7.62 -16.01 -11.16
CA SER A 92 -6.96 -17.33 -11.11
C SER A 92 -7.42 -18.22 -9.94
N GLY A 93 -8.27 -17.70 -9.04
CA GLY A 93 -8.71 -18.39 -7.82
C GLY A 93 -7.62 -18.47 -6.74
N TYR A 94 -6.55 -17.68 -6.83
CA TYR A 94 -5.49 -17.68 -5.82
C TYR A 94 -6.01 -17.33 -4.42
N TYR A 95 -7.00 -16.44 -4.33
CA TYR A 95 -7.56 -16.02 -3.06
C TYR A 95 -8.56 -16.99 -2.46
N ASP A 96 -8.97 -18.02 -3.20
CA ASP A 96 -9.97 -18.99 -2.72
C ASP A 96 -9.43 -19.77 -1.53
N ASN A 97 -10.17 -19.72 -0.43
CA ASN A 97 -9.81 -20.33 0.84
C ASN A 97 -8.47 -19.86 1.44
N THR A 98 -8.11 -18.60 1.20
CA THR A 98 -6.98 -17.95 1.88
C THR A 98 -7.39 -17.44 3.26
N TYR A 99 -6.41 -17.23 4.14
CA TYR A 99 -6.64 -16.81 5.51
C TYR A 99 -6.64 -15.28 5.65
N VAL A 100 -7.46 -14.81 6.61
CA VAL A 100 -7.18 -13.56 7.32
C VAL A 100 -6.10 -13.91 8.34
N PHE A 101 -4.85 -13.55 8.05
CA PHE A 101 -3.69 -13.98 8.81
C PHE A 101 -3.22 -12.98 9.88
N HIS A 102 -3.80 -11.78 9.89
CA HIS A 102 -3.47 -10.74 10.85
C HIS A 102 -4.70 -9.88 11.17
N SER A 103 -4.87 -9.55 12.44
CA SER A 103 -5.87 -8.58 12.90
C SER A 103 -5.24 -7.65 13.93
N GLU A 104 -5.15 -6.37 13.60
CA GLU A 104 -4.74 -5.31 14.53
C GLU A 104 -5.98 -4.62 15.06
N LYS A 105 -6.23 -4.81 16.36
CA LYS A 105 -7.48 -4.44 17.00
C LYS A 105 -7.92 -3.00 16.68
N GLY A 106 -9.07 -2.89 16.03
CA GLY A 106 -9.70 -1.64 15.64
C GLY A 106 -8.98 -0.87 14.53
N VAL A 107 -7.84 -1.37 13.99
CA VAL A 107 -7.02 -0.63 13.04
C VAL A 107 -7.12 -1.21 11.64
N TYR A 108 -6.80 -2.50 11.46
CA TYR A 108 -6.87 -3.18 10.17
C TYR A 108 -6.83 -4.69 10.32
N SER A 109 -7.24 -5.38 9.27
CA SER A 109 -6.98 -6.81 9.07
C SER A 109 -6.19 -7.03 7.79
N ALA A 110 -5.40 -8.13 7.74
CA ALA A 110 -4.66 -8.51 6.55
C ALA A 110 -5.00 -9.93 6.12
N ALA A 111 -5.14 -10.12 4.80
CA ALA A 111 -5.59 -11.36 4.19
C ALA A 111 -4.86 -11.65 2.87
N GLY A 112 -5.24 -12.77 2.22
CA GLY A 112 -4.74 -13.15 0.90
C GLY A 112 -3.50 -14.03 0.95
N CYS A 113 -3.37 -14.86 1.99
CA CYS A 113 -2.31 -15.86 2.07
C CYS A 113 -2.88 -17.26 2.38
N LEU A 114 -2.35 -18.28 1.71
CA LEU A 114 -2.73 -19.68 1.94
C LEU A 114 -2.21 -20.23 3.28
N ASN A 115 -1.18 -19.61 3.84
CA ASN A 115 -0.65 -19.97 5.15
C ASN A 115 -1.23 -19.07 6.23
N LYS A 116 -1.71 -19.66 7.31
CA LYS A 116 -2.33 -18.97 8.44
C LYS A 116 -1.43 -17.92 9.13
N ASN A 117 -0.10 -18.08 9.02
CA ASN A 117 0.88 -17.12 9.57
C ASN A 117 1.24 -15.98 8.61
N GLY A 118 0.64 -15.95 7.41
CA GLY A 118 0.90 -14.94 6.40
C GLY A 118 2.15 -15.18 5.55
N ASP A 119 2.85 -16.30 5.72
CA ASP A 119 3.97 -16.68 4.86
C ASP A 119 3.45 -17.19 3.51
N LEU A 120 4.14 -16.82 2.44
CA LEU A 120 3.80 -17.31 1.12
C LEU A 120 4.15 -18.80 0.97
N PRO A 121 3.34 -19.58 0.21
CA PRO A 121 3.71 -20.94 -0.15
C PRO A 121 5.05 -21.02 -0.89
N ASP A 122 5.77 -22.12 -0.74
CA ASP A 122 7.10 -22.32 -1.36
C ASP A 122 7.03 -22.28 -2.90
N ASP A 123 5.92 -22.74 -3.47
CA ASP A 123 5.63 -22.78 -4.91
C ASP A 123 4.94 -21.53 -5.46
N PHE A 124 4.74 -20.50 -4.61
CA PHE A 124 4.15 -19.23 -5.05
C PHE A 124 5.04 -18.52 -6.05
N ASP A 125 4.44 -17.97 -7.11
CA ASP A 125 5.14 -17.14 -8.09
C ASP A 125 5.62 -15.82 -7.46
N LYS A 126 6.87 -15.80 -7.06
CA LYS A 126 7.50 -14.63 -6.41
C LYS A 126 7.53 -13.38 -7.27
N SER A 127 7.28 -13.46 -8.58
CA SER A 127 7.15 -12.27 -9.44
C SER A 127 5.92 -11.44 -9.07
N ARG A 128 4.87 -12.08 -8.54
CA ARG A 128 3.66 -11.43 -8.04
C ARG A 128 3.88 -10.55 -6.80
N GLU A 129 5.02 -10.72 -6.11
CA GLU A 129 5.46 -9.89 -4.97
C GLU A 129 6.35 -8.72 -5.39
N LEU A 130 6.46 -8.44 -6.69
CA LEU A 130 7.34 -7.42 -7.25
C LEU A 130 6.58 -6.35 -8.03
N VAL A 131 5.38 -6.01 -7.58
CA VAL A 131 4.65 -4.83 -8.05
C VAL A 131 5.25 -3.62 -7.36
N GLU A 132 5.84 -2.69 -8.11
CA GLU A 132 6.38 -1.47 -7.54
C GLU A 132 5.26 -0.67 -6.85
N ARG A 133 5.57 -0.12 -5.66
CA ARG A 133 4.59 0.61 -4.84
C ARG A 133 4.07 1.85 -5.56
N GLU A 134 2.78 1.89 -5.82
CA GLU A 134 2.06 2.97 -6.51
C GLU A 134 1.34 3.85 -5.50
N LEU A 135 1.94 4.99 -5.15
CA LEU A 135 1.30 5.99 -4.29
C LEU A 135 0.65 7.07 -5.15
N HIS A 136 -0.58 7.45 -4.81
CA HIS A 136 -1.30 8.51 -5.52
C HIS A 136 -1.90 9.53 -4.55
N GLN A 137 -1.87 10.82 -4.92
CA GLN A 137 -2.37 11.91 -4.06
C GLN A 137 -3.87 11.88 -3.81
N ASN A 138 -4.66 11.21 -4.66
CA ASN A 138 -6.12 11.11 -4.53
C ASN A 138 -6.56 9.89 -3.72
N LEU A 139 -5.62 9.04 -3.26
CA LEU A 139 -5.91 7.82 -2.50
C LEU A 139 -5.31 7.88 -1.09
N TRP A 140 -6.17 7.76 -0.10
CA TRP A 140 -5.83 7.92 1.32
C TRP A 140 -6.28 6.71 2.14
N PRO A 141 -5.64 6.43 3.28
CA PRO A 141 -5.98 5.30 4.14
C PRO A 141 -7.23 5.57 5.00
N PHE A 142 -8.36 5.86 4.36
CA PHE A 142 -9.65 6.02 5.02
C PHE A 142 -10.19 4.68 5.53
N LYS A 143 -11.19 4.72 6.44
CA LYS A 143 -11.94 3.52 6.84
C LYS A 143 -12.53 2.84 5.60
N GLY A 144 -12.32 1.53 5.51
CA GLY A 144 -12.71 0.73 4.35
C GLY A 144 -11.73 0.77 3.16
N ALA A 145 -10.59 1.45 3.28
CA ALA A 145 -9.58 1.39 2.21
C ALA A 145 -9.05 -0.03 2.04
N LEU A 146 -9.03 -0.50 0.79
CA LEU A 146 -8.39 -1.74 0.37
C LEU A 146 -6.96 -1.42 -0.05
N CYS A 147 -6.00 -2.01 0.66
CA CYS A 147 -4.59 -1.65 0.55
C CYS A 147 -3.72 -2.85 0.20
N SER A 148 -2.74 -2.66 -0.67
CA SER A 148 -1.71 -3.68 -0.91
C SER A 148 -0.56 -3.52 0.07
N MET A 149 -0.15 -4.63 0.70
CA MET A 149 0.90 -4.63 1.70
C MET A 149 2.28 -4.54 1.04
N THR A 150 3.12 -3.64 1.55
CA THR A 150 4.54 -3.60 1.15
C THR A 150 5.28 -4.79 1.77
N THR A 151 5.78 -5.68 0.93
CA THR A 151 6.38 -6.96 1.36
C THR A 151 7.87 -7.05 1.08
N THR A 152 8.37 -6.27 0.15
CA THR A 152 9.75 -6.35 -0.31
C THR A 152 10.33 -4.95 -0.49
N PHE A 153 11.58 -4.78 -0.02
CA PHE A 153 12.38 -3.60 -0.27
C PHE A 153 13.69 -4.00 -0.94
N LYS A 154 13.98 -3.39 -2.09
CA LYS A 154 15.21 -3.67 -2.84
C LYS A 154 16.05 -2.41 -3.01
N GLN A 155 17.36 -2.58 -2.87
CA GLN A 155 18.33 -1.53 -3.11
C GLN A 155 19.37 -2.00 -4.11
N SER A 156 19.65 -1.20 -5.12
CA SER A 156 20.83 -1.37 -5.95
C SER A 156 22.12 -1.02 -5.17
N PHE A 157 23.27 -1.42 -5.67
CA PHE A 157 24.55 -1.12 -5.01
C PHE A 157 24.72 0.39 -4.76
N GLY A 158 24.37 1.24 -5.74
CA GLY A 158 24.47 2.70 -5.58
C GLY A 158 23.48 3.26 -4.55
N GLN A 159 22.26 2.74 -4.51
CA GLN A 159 21.22 3.18 -3.57
C GLN A 159 21.56 2.89 -2.10
N ARG A 160 22.39 1.87 -1.82
CA ARG A 160 22.88 1.60 -0.46
C ARG A 160 23.69 2.76 0.14
N PHE A 161 24.35 3.55 -0.72
CA PHE A 161 25.13 4.72 -0.28
C PHE A 161 24.30 6.00 -0.21
N THR A 162 23.18 6.08 -0.94
CA THR A 162 22.32 7.27 -1.00
C THR A 162 21.08 7.17 -0.14
N GLY A 163 20.84 6.00 0.50
CA GLY A 163 19.65 5.74 1.32
C GLY A 163 18.37 5.50 0.50
N GLY A 164 18.46 5.44 -0.84
CA GLY A 164 17.34 5.15 -1.72
C GLY A 164 17.00 3.66 -1.76
N GLY A 165 15.88 3.33 -2.42
CA GLY A 165 15.43 1.95 -2.66
C GLY A 165 14.04 1.92 -3.23
N THR A 166 13.63 0.74 -3.71
CA THR A 166 12.30 0.51 -4.27
C THR A 166 11.51 -0.41 -3.36
N TYR A 167 10.32 0.00 -3.03
CA TYR A 167 9.34 -0.80 -2.28
C TYR A 167 8.42 -1.52 -3.25
N TYR A 168 8.14 -2.77 -2.95
CA TYR A 168 7.26 -3.63 -3.75
C TYR A 168 6.14 -4.17 -2.90
N CYS A 169 4.97 -4.28 -3.52
CA CYS A 169 3.76 -4.89 -3.01
C CYS A 169 3.54 -6.25 -3.67
N GLY A 170 2.64 -7.05 -3.12
CA GLY A 170 2.40 -8.39 -3.61
C GLY A 170 0.94 -8.82 -3.53
N SER A 171 0.74 -10.11 -3.25
CA SER A 171 -0.57 -10.75 -3.19
C SER A 171 -1.36 -10.41 -1.93
N ARG A 172 -0.67 -10.09 -0.83
CA ARG A 172 -1.31 -9.83 0.46
C ARG A 172 -1.91 -8.43 0.49
N PHE A 173 -3.12 -8.34 1.00
CA PHE A 173 -3.86 -7.08 1.12
C PHE A 173 -4.35 -6.83 2.54
N ALA A 174 -4.67 -5.58 2.84
CA ALA A 174 -5.25 -5.16 4.10
C ALA A 174 -6.56 -4.40 3.87
N LEU A 175 -7.48 -4.58 4.79
CA LEU A 175 -8.74 -3.82 4.91
C LEU A 175 -8.61 -2.93 6.14
N LEU A 176 -8.68 -1.62 5.93
CA LEU A 176 -8.50 -0.65 7.01
C LEU A 176 -9.81 -0.40 7.75
N ASN A 177 -9.74 -0.39 9.07
CA ASN A 177 -10.76 0.17 9.93
C ASN A 177 -10.35 1.62 10.30
N THR A 178 -10.55 2.04 11.52
CA THR A 178 -10.25 3.41 11.94
C THR A 178 -9.61 3.45 13.31
N VAL A 179 -8.72 4.41 13.52
CA VAL A 179 -8.31 4.84 14.84
C VAL A 179 -9.19 6.01 15.27
N ASP A 180 -9.22 6.31 16.57
CA ASP A 180 -9.90 7.50 17.07
C ASP A 180 -9.23 8.76 16.50
N ILE A 181 -9.96 9.54 15.71
CA ILE A 181 -9.47 10.80 15.15
C ILE A 181 -9.66 11.92 16.19
N THR A 182 -8.71 12.04 17.09
CA THR A 182 -8.73 13.06 18.14
C THR A 182 -8.50 14.47 17.57
N ASP A 183 -8.80 15.51 18.36
CA ASP A 183 -8.57 16.90 17.93
C ASP A 183 -7.07 17.18 17.71
N GLU A 184 -6.18 16.54 18.47
CA GLU A 184 -4.74 16.61 18.28
C GLU A 184 -4.33 15.97 16.93
N MET A 185 -4.93 14.84 16.57
CA MET A 185 -4.71 14.20 15.27
C MET A 185 -5.20 15.07 14.12
N LYS A 186 -6.37 15.69 14.24
CA LYS A 186 -6.88 16.63 13.23
C LYS A 186 -5.91 17.78 13.01
N GLN A 187 -5.40 18.36 14.10
CA GLN A 187 -4.41 19.42 14.01
C GLN A 187 -3.11 18.93 13.34
N GLN A 188 -2.63 17.74 13.66
CA GLN A 188 -1.44 17.15 13.01
C GLN A 188 -1.67 16.91 11.51
N ILE A 189 -2.84 16.39 11.12
CA ILE A 189 -3.19 16.20 9.70
C ILE A 189 -3.17 17.56 8.99
N PHE A 190 -3.78 18.58 9.58
CA PHE A 190 -3.80 19.91 9.01
C PHE A 190 -2.38 20.52 8.91
N ASP A 191 -1.59 20.44 9.97
CA ASP A 191 -0.22 21.01 10.00
C ASP A 191 0.70 20.36 8.94
N LEU A 192 0.52 19.05 8.67
CA LEU A 192 1.31 18.32 7.69
C LEU A 192 0.81 18.53 6.25
N SER A 193 -0.50 18.64 6.06
CA SER A 193 -1.11 18.70 4.73
C SER A 193 -1.45 20.14 4.29
N ASN A 194 -1.65 21.05 5.23
CA ASN A 194 -2.25 22.38 5.02
C ASN A 194 -3.58 22.29 4.22
N SER A 195 -4.35 21.23 4.45
CA SER A 195 -5.60 20.96 3.74
C SER A 195 -6.75 20.68 4.73
N GLU A 196 -7.67 21.64 4.83
CA GLU A 196 -8.93 21.45 5.56
C GLU A 196 -9.74 20.30 4.97
N LYS A 197 -9.83 20.22 3.63
CA LYS A 197 -10.56 19.17 2.91
C LYS A 197 -10.10 17.75 3.33
N LEU A 198 -8.80 17.53 3.44
CA LEU A 198 -8.26 16.24 3.86
C LEU A 198 -8.50 15.97 5.35
N THR A 199 -8.32 17.01 6.18
CA THR A 199 -8.55 16.93 7.63
C THR A 199 -10.01 16.56 7.93
N ASP A 200 -10.95 17.25 7.28
CA ASP A 200 -12.40 16.99 7.44
C ASP A 200 -12.78 15.60 6.94
N ALA A 201 -12.18 15.15 5.83
CA ALA A 201 -12.41 13.80 5.30
C ALA A 201 -12.01 12.72 6.30
N PHE A 202 -10.84 12.82 6.94
CA PHE A 202 -10.45 11.88 8.00
C PHE A 202 -11.34 12.00 9.24
N ALA A 203 -11.78 13.21 9.60
CA ALA A 203 -12.67 13.41 10.73
C ALA A 203 -14.06 12.79 10.51
N GLU A 204 -14.55 12.81 9.28
CA GLU A 204 -15.88 12.27 8.91
C GLU A 204 -15.84 10.78 8.64
N LYS A 205 -14.90 10.32 7.82
CA LYS A 205 -14.83 8.91 7.38
C LYS A 205 -14.06 8.02 8.33
N GLY A 206 -13.16 8.60 9.12
CA GLY A 206 -12.18 7.82 9.88
C GLY A 206 -11.06 7.28 8.99
N GLY A 207 -10.25 6.39 9.56
CA GLY A 207 -9.15 5.75 8.88
C GLY A 207 -7.87 5.70 9.71
N VAL A 208 -6.72 5.51 9.06
CA VAL A 208 -5.42 5.38 9.71
C VAL A 208 -4.44 6.40 9.13
N PRO A 209 -4.50 7.69 9.53
CA PRO A 209 -3.71 8.77 8.93
C PRO A 209 -2.20 8.48 8.90
N ASN A 210 -1.69 7.73 9.88
CA ASN A 210 -0.28 7.35 9.95
C ASN A 210 0.19 6.45 8.80
N PHE A 211 -0.73 5.83 8.07
CA PHE A 211 -0.41 5.03 6.88
C PHE A 211 -0.37 5.85 5.60
N SER A 212 -0.72 7.13 5.65
CA SER A 212 -0.69 8.03 4.49
C SER A 212 0.67 8.02 3.82
N GLN A 213 0.66 7.79 2.49
CA GLN A 213 1.87 7.71 1.65
C GLN A 213 2.88 6.61 2.04
N GLN A 214 2.44 5.61 2.79
CA GLN A 214 3.26 4.46 3.19
C GLN A 214 2.69 3.13 2.67
N ILE A 215 1.37 3.06 2.48
CA ILE A 215 0.66 1.88 1.97
C ILE A 215 -0.02 2.23 0.64
N VAL A 216 -0.08 1.26 -0.27
CA VAL A 216 -0.77 1.47 -1.54
C VAL A 216 -2.27 1.24 -1.33
N VAL A 217 -3.05 2.29 -1.40
CA VAL A 217 -4.51 2.18 -1.50
C VAL A 217 -4.85 1.93 -2.97
N PHE A 218 -5.67 0.92 -3.26
CA PHE A 218 -6.07 0.58 -4.61
C PHE A 218 -7.58 0.32 -4.77
N GLY A 219 -8.32 0.38 -3.66
CA GLY A 219 -9.78 0.27 -3.64
C GLY A 219 -10.39 0.87 -2.39
N GLN A 220 -11.72 0.97 -2.37
CA GLN A 220 -12.52 1.48 -1.26
C GLN A 220 -13.79 0.64 -1.09
N VAL A 221 -14.00 0.16 0.11
CA VAL A 221 -15.21 -0.59 0.49
C VAL A 221 -16.40 0.39 0.55
N TYR A 222 -17.47 0.03 -0.14
CA TYR A 222 -18.75 0.75 -0.12
C TYR A 222 -19.88 -0.08 0.51
N GLU A 223 -19.77 -1.42 0.54
CA GLU A 223 -20.67 -2.34 1.25
C GLU A 223 -19.88 -3.33 2.13
N GLY A 224 -20.42 -3.71 3.29
CA GLY A 224 -19.76 -4.63 4.22
C GLY A 224 -18.72 -3.96 5.14
N LEU A 225 -18.83 -2.67 5.44
CA LEU A 225 -17.95 -1.98 6.40
C LEU A 225 -18.04 -2.57 7.82
N ASP A 226 -19.19 -3.12 8.20
CA ASP A 226 -19.37 -3.84 9.45
C ASP A 226 -18.57 -5.15 9.50
N ILE A 227 -18.39 -5.82 8.36
CA ILE A 227 -17.50 -7.00 8.24
C ILE A 227 -16.04 -6.56 8.37
N VAL A 228 -15.65 -5.44 7.73
CA VAL A 228 -14.28 -4.87 7.89
C VAL A 228 -13.99 -4.58 9.36
N GLU A 229 -14.96 -4.01 10.08
CA GLU A 229 -14.84 -3.76 11.52
C GLU A 229 -14.67 -5.07 12.31
N GLN A 230 -15.51 -6.07 12.07
CA GLN A 230 -15.41 -7.40 12.70
C GLN A 230 -14.05 -8.05 12.43
N LEU A 231 -13.53 -7.98 11.20
CA LEU A 231 -12.22 -8.53 10.83
C LEU A 231 -11.06 -7.88 11.59
N SER A 232 -11.17 -6.61 11.94
CA SER A 232 -10.14 -5.90 12.72
C SER A 232 -10.27 -6.11 14.24
N GLU A 233 -11.37 -6.72 14.70
CA GLU A 233 -11.65 -6.98 16.12
C GLU A 233 -11.50 -8.46 16.48
N LEU A 234 -10.96 -9.28 15.59
CA LEU A 234 -10.77 -10.70 15.83
C LEU A 234 -9.88 -10.94 17.06
N LYS A 235 -10.23 -11.95 17.85
CA LYS A 235 -9.36 -12.42 18.92
C LYS A 235 -8.11 -13.03 18.30
N VAL A 236 -6.95 -12.57 18.72
CA VAL A 236 -5.64 -13.00 18.19
C VAL A 236 -4.84 -13.76 19.24
N GLU A 237 -3.93 -14.61 18.78
CA GLU A 237 -2.92 -15.24 19.63
C GLU A 237 -1.88 -14.22 20.04
N GLU A 238 -1.55 -14.19 21.33
CA GLU A 238 -0.40 -13.43 21.83
C GLU A 238 0.86 -14.24 21.52
N ASN A 239 1.60 -13.83 20.49
CA ASN A 239 2.90 -14.40 20.16
C ASN A 239 3.98 -13.30 20.17
N GLU A 240 5.24 -13.71 20.24
CA GLU A 240 6.39 -12.78 20.23
C GLU A 240 6.64 -12.16 18.83
N GLY A 241 5.89 -12.58 17.81
CA GLY A 241 5.98 -12.08 16.44
C GLY A 241 5.20 -10.80 16.20
N SER A 242 5.51 -10.11 15.12
CA SER A 242 4.77 -8.92 14.69
C SER A 242 3.40 -9.25 14.09
N THR A 243 3.14 -10.51 13.71
CA THR A 243 1.88 -10.97 13.12
C THR A 243 0.93 -11.41 14.22
N LYS A 244 -0.22 -10.75 14.33
CA LYS A 244 -1.29 -11.06 15.27
C LYS A 244 -2.28 -12.01 14.59
N ILE A 245 -2.05 -13.31 14.75
CA ILE A 245 -2.81 -14.37 14.08
C ILE A 245 -4.16 -14.56 14.77
N PRO A 246 -5.29 -14.57 14.05
CA PRO A 246 -6.60 -14.89 14.61
C PRO A 246 -6.62 -16.28 15.26
N VAL A 247 -7.24 -16.40 16.43
CA VAL A 247 -7.42 -17.68 17.17
C VAL A 247 -8.30 -18.64 16.37
N ASP A 248 -9.43 -18.11 15.91
CA ASP A 248 -10.36 -18.85 15.04
C ASP A 248 -10.04 -18.55 13.59
N ASP A 249 -10.10 -19.57 12.73
CA ASP A 249 -9.83 -19.42 11.31
C ASP A 249 -10.92 -18.59 10.64
N VAL A 250 -10.54 -17.45 10.11
CA VAL A 250 -11.38 -16.61 9.26
C VAL A 250 -10.81 -16.64 7.85
N MET A 251 -11.67 -16.93 6.87
CA MET A 251 -11.27 -17.23 5.50
C MET A 251 -11.81 -16.17 4.53
N ILE A 252 -11.04 -15.94 3.49
CA ILE A 252 -11.56 -15.40 2.22
C ILE A 252 -12.01 -16.63 1.42
N ASN A 253 -13.32 -16.81 1.27
CA ASN A 253 -13.89 -17.94 0.53
C ASN A 253 -13.59 -17.81 -0.97
N SER A 254 -13.78 -16.60 -1.50
CA SER A 254 -13.44 -16.25 -2.89
C SER A 254 -13.37 -14.72 -3.08
N ILE A 255 -12.70 -14.28 -4.14
CA ILE A 255 -12.77 -12.89 -4.62
C ILE A 255 -13.18 -12.92 -6.09
N LYS A 256 -14.24 -12.18 -6.43
CA LYS A 256 -14.72 -12.02 -7.81
C LYS A 256 -14.56 -10.58 -8.25
N ILE A 257 -14.09 -10.38 -9.46
CA ILE A 257 -14.03 -9.07 -10.10
C ILE A 257 -15.28 -8.92 -10.97
N ASP A 258 -16.01 -7.84 -10.77
CA ASP A 258 -17.24 -7.53 -11.49
C ASP A 258 -17.27 -6.03 -11.82
N LYS A 259 -18.36 -5.56 -12.37
CA LYS A 259 -18.65 -4.15 -12.60
C LYS A 259 -19.80 -3.71 -11.74
N TYR A 260 -19.65 -2.55 -11.13
CA TYR A 260 -20.74 -1.93 -10.37
C TYR A 260 -21.95 -1.69 -11.27
N SER A 261 -23.13 -1.93 -10.73
CA SER A 261 -24.41 -1.64 -11.36
C SER A 261 -25.43 -1.29 -10.29
N SER A 262 -25.93 -0.06 -10.34
CA SER A 262 -26.97 0.44 -9.44
C SER A 262 -28.25 -0.40 -9.49
N GLU A 263 -28.62 -0.93 -10.65
CA GLU A 263 -29.79 -1.81 -10.81
C GLU A 263 -29.66 -3.18 -10.09
N LYS A 264 -28.42 -3.71 -9.98
CA LYS A 264 -28.16 -4.96 -9.24
C LYS A 264 -28.27 -4.72 -7.73
N THR A 265 -27.65 -3.65 -7.26
CA THR A 265 -27.60 -3.29 -5.84
C THR A 265 -29.01 -3.03 -5.28
N GLU A 266 -29.88 -2.35 -6.04
CA GLU A 266 -31.27 -2.14 -5.63
C GLU A 266 -32.11 -3.44 -5.54
N LYS A 267 -31.83 -4.44 -6.40
CA LYS A 267 -32.54 -5.73 -6.38
C LYS A 267 -32.12 -6.60 -5.21
N GLU A 268 -30.81 -6.61 -4.88
CA GLU A 268 -30.25 -7.38 -3.76
C GLU A 268 -30.69 -6.79 -2.39
N ALA A 269 -30.91 -5.48 -2.32
CA ALA A 269 -31.43 -4.82 -1.11
C ALA A 269 -32.93 -5.06 -0.82
N VAL A 270 -33.70 -5.59 -1.77
CA VAL A 270 -35.14 -5.84 -1.68
C VAL A 270 -35.47 -7.32 -1.40
N GLU A 271 -34.55 -8.22 -1.53
CA GLU A 271 -34.66 -9.66 -1.18
C GLU A 271 -34.18 -9.94 0.25
#